data_ad0e16821a839e7d520095f917e9511f
#
_entry.id   ad0e16821a839e7d520095f917e9511f
#
_cell.length_a   1.000
_cell.length_b   1.000
_cell.length_c   1.000
_cell.angle_alpha   90.00
_cell.angle_beta   90.00
_cell.angle_gamma   90.00
#
_symmetry.space_group_name_H-M   'P 1'
#
loop_
_entity.id
_entity.type
_entity.pdbx_description
1 polymer ?
#
loop_
_entity_poly.entity_id
_entity_poly.type
_entity_poly.pdbx_seq_one_letter_code
_entity_poly.pdbx_strand_id
1 'polypeptide(L)'
;VYSCRMTPQEGASAVKENKIDAVGFARQFLTDPAWVTKLMEDREEDIKPCICCHNACFNMAHYEGVPNIQDMDDTSNMSRCALNPMTMQSKKYKIVPARVSKSVAVIGGGIGGMETALVAAARGHAVTLYEKTDRLGGIFIEAAAPSFKEKDRDLIEWYRRAINNSSVTVKLNSEIKRFSDISADEIIVATGSAANKPPIPGIEYAMDATTYLDGKDVGEDVAIIGGGLTGCEIAYDLILKGKKPTVIEMKNDLIAVKGICLANSSFLREMLKYKIAPVYLNTKVKEILKDEDVDISLLQD
;
A
#
# COMPACT_ATOMS: atom_id res chain seq x y z
N VAL A 1 -17.66 -11.45 23.61
CA VAL A 1 -16.51 -11.36 22.70
C VAL A 1 -16.74 -10.22 21.74
N TYR A 2 -15.75 -9.37 21.59
CA TYR A 2 -15.76 -8.29 20.59
C TYR A 2 -14.64 -8.53 19.57
N SER A 3 -14.91 -8.30 18.31
CA SER A 3 -13.89 -8.37 17.25
C SER A 3 -14.04 -7.18 16.32
N CYS A 4 -12.96 -6.54 15.98
CA CYS A 4 -12.87 -5.52 14.94
C CYS A 4 -11.44 -4.98 14.82
N ARG A 5 -11.28 -3.73 14.37
CA ARG A 5 -9.99 -3.04 14.21
C ARG A 5 -9.42 -2.55 15.55
N MET A 6 -9.56 -3.29 16.63
CA MET A 6 -8.93 -2.96 17.89
C MET A 6 -7.41 -3.12 17.84
N THR A 7 -6.71 -2.25 18.53
CA THR A 7 -5.31 -2.48 18.91
C THR A 7 -5.26 -3.45 20.10
N PRO A 8 -4.12 -4.10 20.36
CA PRO A 8 -3.95 -4.92 21.54
C PRO A 8 -4.27 -4.17 22.85
N GLN A 9 -3.87 -2.91 22.95
CA GLN A 9 -4.08 -2.05 24.12
C GLN A 9 -5.57 -1.74 24.33
N GLU A 10 -6.29 -1.37 23.26
CA GLU A 10 -7.74 -1.15 23.33
C GLU A 10 -8.46 -2.40 23.79
N GLY A 11 -8.05 -3.57 23.25
CA GLY A 11 -8.60 -4.86 23.64
C GLY A 11 -8.34 -5.18 25.12
N ALA A 12 -7.11 -5.03 25.58
CA ALA A 12 -6.72 -5.26 26.96
C ALA A 12 -7.46 -4.32 27.93
N SER A 13 -7.57 -3.03 27.58
CA SER A 13 -8.33 -2.06 28.39
C SER A 13 -9.81 -2.42 28.48
N ALA A 14 -10.43 -2.80 27.37
CA ALA A 14 -11.85 -3.17 27.35
C ALA A 14 -12.14 -4.43 28.22
N VAL A 15 -11.24 -5.40 28.23
CA VAL A 15 -11.33 -6.57 29.12
C VAL A 15 -11.10 -6.17 30.58
N LYS A 16 -10.06 -5.38 30.87
CA LYS A 16 -9.74 -4.90 32.22
C LYS A 16 -10.87 -4.08 32.84
N GLU A 17 -11.58 -3.31 32.02
CA GLU A 17 -12.72 -2.50 32.44
C GLU A 17 -14.04 -3.30 32.53
N ASN A 18 -14.02 -4.61 32.36
CA ASN A 18 -15.18 -5.50 32.34
C ASN A 18 -16.26 -5.13 31.30
N LYS A 19 -15.87 -4.43 30.21
CA LYS A 19 -16.75 -4.10 29.11
C LYS A 19 -17.02 -5.32 28.20
N ILE A 20 -16.05 -6.21 28.13
CA ILE A 20 -16.08 -7.45 27.33
C ILE A 20 -15.26 -8.54 28.02
N ASP A 21 -15.57 -9.81 27.76
CA ASP A 21 -14.85 -10.95 28.32
C ASP A 21 -13.63 -11.36 27.48
N ALA A 22 -13.70 -11.13 26.17
CA ALA A 22 -12.63 -11.53 25.24
C ALA A 22 -12.63 -10.70 23.96
N VAL A 23 -11.48 -10.62 23.30
CA VAL A 23 -11.28 -9.93 22.02
C VAL A 23 -10.91 -10.94 20.94
N GLY A 24 -11.55 -10.84 19.77
CA GLY A 24 -11.23 -11.63 18.60
C GLY A 24 -10.38 -10.86 17.58
N PHE A 25 -9.26 -11.41 17.18
CA PHE A 25 -8.42 -10.90 16.12
C PHE A 25 -8.31 -11.94 15.00
N ALA A 26 -8.56 -11.55 13.75
CA ALA A 26 -8.43 -12.45 12.61
C ALA A 26 -7.27 -12.04 11.69
N ARG A 27 -7.38 -10.89 11.03
CA ARG A 27 -6.43 -10.46 10.00
C ARG A 27 -5.01 -10.23 10.51
N GLN A 28 -4.85 -9.80 11.77
CA GLN A 28 -3.54 -9.64 12.39
C GLN A 28 -2.79 -10.97 12.47
N PHE A 29 -3.48 -12.08 12.76
CA PHE A 29 -2.86 -13.42 12.74
C PHE A 29 -2.41 -13.86 11.34
N LEU A 30 -3.08 -13.38 10.29
CA LEU A 30 -2.64 -13.67 8.92
C LEU A 30 -1.35 -12.92 8.58
N THR A 31 -1.24 -11.68 9.06
CA THR A 31 -0.09 -10.82 8.78
C THR A 31 1.14 -11.23 9.63
N ASP A 32 0.92 -11.46 10.91
CA ASP A 32 1.96 -11.85 11.86
C ASP A 32 1.41 -12.92 12.82
N PRO A 33 1.60 -14.20 12.52
CA PRO A 33 1.09 -15.28 13.38
C PRO A 33 1.69 -15.29 14.80
N ALA A 34 2.86 -14.70 14.99
CA ALA A 34 3.57 -14.63 16.27
C ALA A 34 3.21 -13.38 17.12
N TRP A 35 2.28 -12.56 16.66
CA TRP A 35 2.00 -11.26 17.31
C TRP A 35 1.63 -11.37 18.79
N VAL A 36 0.87 -12.40 19.20
CA VAL A 36 0.54 -12.62 20.62
C VAL A 36 1.78 -12.99 21.43
N THR A 37 2.64 -13.87 20.90
CA THR A 37 3.92 -14.22 21.53
C THR A 37 4.80 -12.99 21.69
N LYS A 38 4.88 -12.13 20.68
CA LYS A 38 5.64 -10.87 20.74
C LYS A 38 5.10 -9.94 21.84
N LEU A 39 3.77 -9.84 21.99
CA LEU A 39 3.17 -9.08 23.10
C LEU A 39 3.55 -9.66 24.47
N MET A 40 3.49 -10.99 24.62
CA MET A 40 3.85 -11.66 25.88
C MET A 40 5.34 -11.50 26.25
N GLU A 41 6.18 -11.21 25.28
CA GLU A 41 7.61 -10.99 25.42
C GLU A 41 7.99 -9.50 25.43
N ASP A 42 7.04 -8.59 25.59
CA ASP A 42 7.23 -7.13 25.57
C ASP A 42 7.91 -6.62 24.28
N ARG A 43 7.67 -7.29 23.15
CA ARG A 43 8.20 -6.97 21.81
C ARG A 43 7.10 -6.46 20.87
N GLU A 44 6.27 -5.58 21.35
CA GLU A 44 5.15 -5.05 20.58
C GLU A 44 5.61 -4.34 19.30
N GLU A 45 6.73 -3.64 19.34
CA GLU A 45 7.30 -2.92 18.19
C GLU A 45 7.71 -3.84 17.03
N ASP A 46 7.95 -5.14 17.31
CA ASP A 46 8.28 -6.15 16.31
C ASP A 46 7.05 -6.69 15.58
N ILE A 47 5.84 -6.36 16.01
CA ILE A 47 4.61 -6.85 15.40
C ILE A 47 4.42 -6.20 14.04
N LYS A 48 4.42 -7.01 12.97
CA LYS A 48 4.10 -6.53 11.61
C LYS A 48 2.62 -6.17 11.54
N PRO A 49 2.24 -4.90 11.30
CA PRO A 49 0.85 -4.47 11.38
C PRO A 49 0.03 -4.95 10.18
N CYS A 50 -1.24 -5.31 10.41
CA CYS A 50 -2.20 -5.50 9.34
C CYS A 50 -2.67 -4.13 8.82
N ILE A 51 -2.43 -3.83 7.54
CA ILE A 51 -2.81 -2.55 6.90
C ILE A 51 -4.28 -2.50 6.45
N CYS A 52 -5.07 -3.51 6.78
CA CYS A 52 -6.49 -3.56 6.41
C CYS A 52 -6.79 -3.41 4.91
N CYS A 53 -5.87 -3.81 4.03
CA CYS A 53 -6.03 -3.70 2.58
C CYS A 53 -7.09 -4.62 1.98
N HIS A 54 -7.46 -5.70 2.67
CA HIS A 54 -8.42 -6.74 2.24
C HIS A 54 -8.08 -7.45 0.92
N ASN A 55 -6.96 -7.13 0.27
CA ASN A 55 -6.66 -7.57 -1.11
C ASN A 55 -6.55 -9.08 -1.27
N ALA A 56 -5.93 -9.77 -0.32
CA ALA A 56 -5.66 -11.20 -0.47
C ALA A 56 -6.33 -12.07 0.61
N CYS A 57 -6.83 -11.49 1.69
CA CYS A 57 -7.59 -12.22 2.70
C CYS A 57 -9.08 -12.18 2.41
N PHE A 58 -9.74 -11.04 2.61
CA PHE A 58 -11.17 -10.90 2.43
C PHE A 58 -11.59 -11.06 0.96
N ASN A 59 -10.86 -10.43 0.04
CA ASN A 59 -11.19 -10.49 -1.39
C ASN A 59 -11.13 -11.93 -1.96
N MET A 60 -10.18 -12.74 -1.52
CA MET A 60 -10.09 -14.15 -1.95
C MET A 60 -11.07 -15.07 -1.21
N ALA A 61 -11.45 -14.73 0.02
CA ALA A 61 -12.42 -15.49 0.79
C ALA A 61 -13.88 -15.15 0.43
N HIS A 62 -14.11 -13.98 -0.17
CA HIS A 62 -15.42 -13.52 -0.58
C HIS A 62 -15.70 -13.95 -2.02
N TYR A 63 -16.34 -15.11 -2.15
CA TYR A 63 -16.62 -15.72 -3.44
C TYR A 63 -17.99 -15.29 -3.96
N GLU A 64 -18.04 -14.68 -5.13
CA GLU A 64 -19.27 -14.28 -5.81
C GLU A 64 -20.12 -15.51 -6.23
N GLY A 65 -20.81 -16.12 -5.27
CA GLY A 65 -21.80 -17.18 -5.52
C GLY A 65 -21.25 -18.55 -5.92
N VAL A 66 -19.94 -18.76 -5.92
CA VAL A 66 -19.35 -20.08 -6.17
C VAL A 66 -19.00 -20.74 -4.83
N PRO A 67 -19.35 -22.02 -4.60
CA PRO A 67 -18.95 -22.73 -3.39
C PRO A 67 -17.44 -22.67 -3.19
N ASN A 68 -17.00 -22.26 -2.01
CA ASN A 68 -15.60 -22.31 -1.64
C ASN A 68 -15.22 -23.78 -1.40
N ILE A 69 -14.82 -24.47 -2.46
CA ILE A 69 -14.30 -25.83 -2.36
C ILE A 69 -12.87 -25.70 -1.87
N GLN A 70 -12.67 -25.92 -0.57
CA GLN A 70 -11.35 -25.97 0.02
C GLN A 70 -10.79 -27.39 -0.19
N ASP A 71 -9.91 -27.50 -1.16
CA ASP A 71 -9.06 -28.66 -1.31
C ASP A 71 -7.80 -28.42 -0.49
N MET A 72 -7.49 -29.34 0.43
CA MET A 72 -6.28 -29.25 1.27
C MET A 72 -5.00 -29.44 0.44
N ASP A 73 -5.09 -30.07 -0.70
CA ASP A 73 -3.97 -30.27 -1.64
C ASP A 73 -3.82 -29.09 -2.61
N ASP A 74 -4.90 -28.36 -2.92
CA ASP A 74 -4.91 -27.15 -3.72
C ASP A 74 -5.24 -25.92 -2.88
N THR A 75 -4.21 -25.18 -2.49
CA THR A 75 -4.34 -23.93 -1.72
C THR A 75 -4.57 -22.70 -2.60
N SER A 76 -4.79 -22.85 -3.91
CA SER A 76 -4.89 -21.73 -4.87
C SER A 76 -6.06 -20.78 -4.53
N ASN A 77 -7.16 -21.32 -4.03
CA ASN A 77 -8.38 -20.58 -3.66
C ASN A 77 -8.46 -20.20 -2.18
N MET A 78 -7.44 -20.48 -1.39
CA MET A 78 -7.41 -20.09 0.02
C MET A 78 -7.01 -18.64 0.21
N SER A 79 -7.49 -18.03 1.29
CA SER A 79 -7.09 -16.68 1.68
C SER A 79 -5.59 -16.52 1.76
N ARG A 80 -5.10 -15.35 1.38
CA ARG A 80 -3.68 -14.94 1.43
C ARG A 80 -3.56 -13.65 2.23
N CYS A 81 -2.34 -13.25 2.54
CA CYS A 81 -2.05 -11.93 3.05
C CYS A 81 -1.08 -11.23 2.09
N ALA A 82 -1.36 -9.95 1.79
CA ALA A 82 -0.47 -9.15 0.94
C ALA A 82 0.91 -8.91 1.59
N LEU A 83 0.98 -8.98 2.91
CA LEU A 83 2.20 -8.72 3.70
C LEU A 83 2.89 -9.99 4.19
N ASN A 84 2.22 -11.14 4.11
CA ASN A 84 2.78 -12.41 4.58
C ASN A 84 2.52 -13.53 3.56
N PRO A 85 3.48 -13.83 2.70
CA PRO A 85 3.33 -14.87 1.70
C PRO A 85 3.19 -16.29 2.28
N MET A 86 3.56 -16.50 3.55
CA MET A 86 3.41 -17.79 4.22
C MET A 86 1.96 -18.12 4.59
N THR A 87 1.05 -17.12 4.58
CA THR A 87 -0.37 -17.35 4.90
C THR A 87 -0.94 -18.42 3.97
N MET A 88 -1.40 -19.55 4.55
CA MET A 88 -1.88 -20.75 3.86
C MET A 88 -0.89 -21.37 2.86
N GLN A 89 0.39 -20.95 2.89
CA GLN A 89 1.46 -21.43 2.00
C GLN A 89 2.81 -21.60 2.74
N SER A 90 2.78 -21.94 4.02
CA SER A 90 3.99 -22.01 4.86
C SER A 90 5.06 -22.98 4.33
N LYS A 91 4.66 -24.10 3.74
CA LYS A 91 5.60 -25.06 3.13
C LYS A 91 6.38 -24.45 1.96
N LYS A 92 5.71 -23.63 1.13
CA LYS A 92 6.29 -23.02 -0.07
C LYS A 92 7.19 -21.81 0.25
N TYR A 93 6.76 -20.98 1.18
CA TYR A 93 7.39 -19.67 1.45
C TYR A 93 8.13 -19.61 2.79
N LYS A 94 8.33 -20.75 3.47
CA LYS A 94 9.16 -20.80 4.68
C LYS A 94 10.56 -20.27 4.37
N ILE A 95 10.98 -19.28 5.14
CA ILE A 95 12.35 -18.77 5.07
C ILE A 95 13.28 -19.83 5.65
N VAL A 96 14.21 -20.30 4.84
CA VAL A 96 15.23 -21.29 5.24
C VAL A 96 16.62 -20.73 4.96
N PRO A 97 17.63 -21.05 5.79
CA PRO A 97 19.01 -20.63 5.54
C PRO A 97 19.49 -21.02 4.13
N ALA A 98 20.24 -20.14 3.51
CA ALA A 98 20.88 -20.43 2.23
C ALA A 98 21.99 -21.48 2.41
N ARG A 99 22.16 -22.33 1.41
CA ARG A 99 23.28 -23.34 1.42
C ARG A 99 24.65 -22.67 1.32
N VAL A 100 24.70 -21.53 0.61
CA VAL A 100 25.92 -20.74 0.43
C VAL A 100 25.54 -19.29 0.68
N SER A 101 26.28 -18.63 1.59
CA SER A 101 26.12 -17.17 1.80
C SER A 101 26.72 -16.43 0.60
N LYS A 102 26.01 -15.39 0.16
CA LYS A 102 26.40 -14.52 -0.94
C LYS A 102 26.35 -13.06 -0.50
N SER A 103 27.08 -12.21 -1.17
CA SER A 103 26.86 -10.77 -1.14
C SER A 103 25.68 -10.42 -2.04
N VAL A 104 24.69 -9.70 -1.52
CA VAL A 104 23.45 -9.32 -2.23
C VAL A 104 23.30 -7.81 -2.19
N ALA A 105 23.25 -7.19 -3.35
CA ALA A 105 22.91 -5.78 -3.48
C ALA A 105 21.43 -5.63 -3.85
N VAL A 106 20.67 -4.88 -3.05
CA VAL A 106 19.27 -4.52 -3.34
C VAL A 106 19.22 -3.05 -3.70
N ILE A 107 18.70 -2.72 -4.89
CA ILE A 107 18.61 -1.36 -5.41
C ILE A 107 17.18 -0.86 -5.27
N GLY A 108 16.95 0.12 -4.39
CA GLY A 108 15.67 0.73 -4.07
C GLY A 108 15.17 0.36 -2.67
N GLY A 109 15.01 1.39 -1.83
CA GLY A 109 14.58 1.29 -0.43
C GLY A 109 13.08 1.40 -0.20
N GLY A 110 12.26 1.11 -1.23
CA GLY A 110 10.81 0.97 -1.10
C GLY A 110 10.42 -0.32 -0.36
N ILE A 111 9.10 -0.55 -0.18
CA ILE A 111 8.59 -1.74 0.54
C ILE A 111 9.13 -3.03 -0.05
N GLY A 112 9.15 -3.17 -1.38
CA GLY A 112 9.68 -4.37 -2.04
C GLY A 112 11.17 -4.59 -1.79
N GLY A 113 11.96 -3.53 -1.79
CA GLY A 113 13.40 -3.60 -1.50
C GLY A 113 13.68 -3.93 -0.04
N MET A 114 12.98 -3.29 0.90
CA MET A 114 13.12 -3.57 2.33
C MET A 114 12.73 -5.02 2.67
N GLU A 115 11.60 -5.52 2.16
CA GLU A 115 11.20 -6.93 2.37
C GLU A 115 12.24 -7.88 1.78
N THR A 116 12.72 -7.61 0.56
CA THR A 116 13.76 -8.41 -0.10
C THR A 116 15.04 -8.45 0.73
N ALA A 117 15.49 -7.30 1.23
CA ALA A 117 16.69 -7.20 2.05
C ALA A 117 16.56 -7.99 3.37
N LEU A 118 15.41 -7.86 4.06
CA LEU A 118 15.13 -8.61 5.30
C LEU A 118 15.11 -10.12 5.05
N VAL A 119 14.45 -10.59 4.00
CA VAL A 119 14.38 -12.02 3.66
C VAL A 119 15.76 -12.55 3.28
N ALA A 120 16.54 -11.82 2.49
CA ALA A 120 17.89 -12.23 2.11
C ALA A 120 18.82 -12.29 3.35
N ALA A 121 18.75 -11.30 4.24
CA ALA A 121 19.51 -11.30 5.50
C ALA A 121 19.09 -12.44 6.42
N ALA A 122 17.79 -12.70 6.57
CA ALA A 122 17.28 -13.82 7.37
C ALA A 122 17.71 -15.20 6.82
N ARG A 123 18.02 -15.28 5.53
CA ARG A 123 18.60 -16.47 4.91
C ARG A 123 20.13 -16.58 5.06
N GLY A 124 20.78 -15.60 5.67
CA GLY A 124 22.22 -15.61 5.95
C GLY A 124 23.09 -15.01 4.85
N HIS A 125 22.54 -14.19 3.96
CA HIS A 125 23.30 -13.43 2.97
C HIS A 125 23.86 -12.14 3.58
N ALA A 126 25.00 -11.64 3.05
CA ALA A 126 25.52 -10.31 3.34
C ALA A 126 24.80 -9.29 2.43
N VAL A 127 23.89 -8.50 3.00
CA VAL A 127 22.98 -7.64 2.21
C VAL A 127 23.33 -6.16 2.33
N THR A 128 23.43 -5.49 1.18
CA THR A 128 23.49 -4.03 1.10
C THR A 128 22.26 -3.49 0.36
N LEU A 129 21.51 -2.62 1.01
CA LEU A 129 20.35 -1.93 0.46
C LEU A 129 20.76 -0.50 0.06
N TYR A 130 20.61 -0.18 -1.23
CA TYR A 130 20.89 1.14 -1.79
C TYR A 130 19.59 1.91 -2.01
N GLU A 131 19.51 3.14 -1.51
CA GLU A 131 18.39 4.05 -1.73
C GLU A 131 18.92 5.42 -2.22
N LYS A 132 18.30 5.94 -3.28
CA LYS A 132 18.71 7.21 -3.89
C LYS A 132 18.36 8.44 -3.05
N THR A 133 17.33 8.32 -2.20
CA THR A 133 16.88 9.39 -1.31
C THR A 133 17.50 9.27 0.07
N ASP A 134 17.20 10.21 0.94
CA ASP A 134 17.65 10.28 2.32
C ASP A 134 16.82 9.40 3.28
N ARG A 135 15.78 8.70 2.77
CA ARG A 135 14.82 7.93 3.61
C ARG A 135 14.34 6.65 2.93
N LEU A 136 14.05 5.62 3.74
CA LEU A 136 13.40 4.38 3.29
C LEU A 136 11.89 4.54 3.24
N GLY A 137 11.23 3.80 2.33
CA GLY A 137 9.79 3.72 2.16
C GLY A 137 9.35 3.86 0.70
N GLY A 138 10.13 4.57 -0.13
CA GLY A 138 9.83 4.79 -1.55
C GLY A 138 8.45 5.44 -1.72
N ILE A 139 7.79 5.22 -2.86
CA ILE A 139 6.48 5.79 -3.20
C ILE A 139 5.35 5.38 -2.23
N PHE A 140 5.59 4.41 -1.34
CA PHE A 140 4.60 4.03 -0.34
C PHE A 140 4.43 5.11 0.75
N ILE A 141 5.41 6.03 0.90
CA ILE A 141 5.31 7.20 1.77
C ILE A 141 4.17 8.10 1.28
N GLU A 142 4.18 8.44 0.00
CA GLU A 142 3.14 9.25 -0.62
C GLU A 142 1.79 8.52 -0.61
N ALA A 143 1.77 7.21 -0.90
CA ALA A 143 0.55 6.40 -0.82
C ALA A 143 -0.05 6.36 0.59
N ALA A 144 0.75 6.51 1.64
CA ALA A 144 0.34 6.53 3.04
C ALA A 144 0.01 7.94 3.58
N ALA A 145 0.17 9.00 2.76
CA ALA A 145 0.00 10.39 3.18
C ALA A 145 -1.44 10.74 3.62
N PRO A 146 -2.53 10.30 2.95
CA PRO A 146 -3.89 10.60 3.38
C PRO A 146 -4.15 10.21 4.83
N SER A 147 -4.94 11.03 5.55
CA SER A 147 -5.19 10.86 6.99
C SER A 147 -5.76 9.49 7.35
N PHE A 148 -6.58 8.90 6.49
CA PHE A 148 -7.21 7.58 6.66
C PHE A 148 -6.28 6.39 6.34
N LYS A 149 -5.01 6.64 6.05
CA LYS A 149 -3.98 5.64 5.73
C LYS A 149 -3.00 5.41 6.90
N GLU A 150 -3.45 5.57 8.14
CA GLU A 150 -2.60 5.43 9.34
C GLU A 150 -1.90 4.06 9.39
N LYS A 151 -2.58 2.99 8.97
CA LYS A 151 -1.99 1.64 8.97
C LYS A 151 -0.88 1.44 7.94
N ASP A 152 -0.93 2.19 6.84
CA ASP A 152 0.14 2.18 5.85
C ASP A 152 1.38 2.90 6.42
N ARG A 153 1.20 3.99 7.17
CA ARG A 153 2.28 4.67 7.91
C ARG A 153 2.90 3.76 8.98
N ASP A 154 2.07 3.06 9.76
CA ASP A 154 2.54 2.09 10.75
C ASP A 154 3.43 1.01 10.10
N LEU A 155 3.08 0.56 8.89
CA LEU A 155 3.86 -0.43 8.14
C LEU A 155 5.22 0.12 7.70
N ILE A 156 5.29 1.37 7.24
CA ILE A 156 6.56 2.01 6.88
C ILE A 156 7.49 2.04 8.10
N GLU A 157 6.97 2.48 9.24
CA GLU A 157 7.76 2.57 10.47
C GLU A 157 8.19 1.18 10.97
N TRP A 158 7.35 0.18 10.81
CA TRP A 158 7.72 -1.20 11.11
C TRP A 158 8.90 -1.66 10.22
N TYR A 159 8.84 -1.41 8.91
CA TYR A 159 9.94 -1.78 8.00
C TYR A 159 11.24 -1.05 8.33
N ARG A 160 11.16 0.25 8.64
CA ARG A 160 12.34 1.04 9.05
C ARG A 160 13.00 0.46 10.30
N ARG A 161 12.22 0.13 11.33
CA ARG A 161 12.71 -0.53 12.54
C ARG A 161 13.29 -1.91 12.24
N ALA A 162 12.57 -2.73 11.47
CA ALA A 162 13.02 -4.07 11.12
C ALA A 162 14.37 -4.05 10.36
N ILE A 163 14.53 -3.13 9.40
CA ILE A 163 15.81 -2.93 8.69
C ILE A 163 16.90 -2.49 9.66
N ASN A 164 16.62 -1.50 10.51
CA ASN A 164 17.60 -0.98 11.48
C ASN A 164 18.06 -2.06 12.49
N ASN A 165 17.17 -2.96 12.88
CA ASN A 165 17.44 -4.06 13.80
C ASN A 165 17.99 -5.32 13.13
N SER A 166 18.22 -5.28 11.82
CA SER A 166 18.74 -6.41 11.02
C SER A 166 20.23 -6.26 10.73
N SER A 167 20.81 -7.29 10.09
CA SER A 167 22.19 -7.25 9.59
C SER A 167 22.33 -6.55 8.22
N VAL A 168 21.28 -5.90 7.71
CA VAL A 168 21.31 -5.20 6.42
C VAL A 168 22.12 -3.91 6.51
N THR A 169 23.10 -3.76 5.62
CA THR A 169 23.82 -2.48 5.47
C THR A 169 22.99 -1.56 4.59
N VAL A 170 22.60 -0.39 5.10
CA VAL A 170 21.81 0.61 4.35
C VAL A 170 22.71 1.73 3.86
N LYS A 171 22.58 2.07 2.57
CA LYS A 171 23.23 3.22 1.93
C LYS A 171 22.17 4.16 1.37
N LEU A 172 21.86 5.19 2.12
CA LEU A 172 21.00 6.30 1.67
C LEU A 172 21.77 7.27 0.78
N ASN A 173 21.06 8.14 0.06
CA ASN A 173 21.63 9.10 -0.89
C ASN A 173 22.59 8.45 -1.90
N SER A 174 22.26 7.20 -2.28
CA SER A 174 23.13 6.35 -3.09
C SER A 174 22.39 5.86 -4.33
N GLU A 175 22.29 6.73 -5.33
CA GLU A 175 21.69 6.38 -6.62
C GLU A 175 22.62 5.47 -7.43
N ILE A 176 22.14 4.28 -7.77
CA ILE A 176 22.86 3.34 -8.63
C ILE A 176 22.38 3.51 -10.08
N LYS A 177 23.30 3.97 -10.94
CA LYS A 177 23.00 4.21 -12.36
C LYS A 177 23.47 3.07 -13.27
N ARG A 178 24.49 2.33 -12.85
CA ARG A 178 25.05 1.22 -13.62
C ARG A 178 25.35 0.06 -12.68
N PHE A 179 25.12 -1.17 -13.14
CA PHE A 179 25.48 -2.37 -12.36
C PHE A 179 26.96 -2.52 -12.12
N SER A 180 27.79 -1.97 -13.00
CA SER A 180 29.26 -1.91 -12.81
C SER A 180 29.71 -1.11 -11.58
N ASP A 181 28.83 -0.29 -11.02
CA ASP A 181 29.13 0.52 -9.83
C ASP A 181 28.95 -0.28 -8.52
N ILE A 182 28.51 -1.54 -8.64
CA ILE A 182 28.26 -2.46 -7.51
C ILE A 182 29.12 -3.69 -7.64
N SER A 183 29.77 -4.07 -6.55
CA SER A 183 30.44 -5.38 -6.40
C SER A 183 29.60 -6.24 -5.47
N ALA A 184 28.85 -7.19 -6.04
CA ALA A 184 28.02 -8.17 -5.31
C ALA A 184 27.86 -9.44 -6.16
N ASP A 185 27.64 -10.59 -5.51
CA ASP A 185 27.38 -11.86 -6.20
C ASP A 185 26.01 -11.85 -6.88
N GLU A 186 25.05 -11.16 -6.28
CA GLU A 186 23.68 -11.04 -6.80
C GLU A 186 23.18 -9.59 -6.68
N ILE A 187 22.48 -9.11 -7.70
CA ILE A 187 21.86 -7.77 -7.72
C ILE A 187 20.36 -7.94 -7.89
N ILE A 188 19.60 -7.34 -6.98
CA ILE A 188 18.13 -7.34 -7.04
C ILE A 188 17.64 -5.91 -7.27
N VAL A 189 16.90 -5.70 -8.36
CA VAL A 189 16.36 -4.39 -8.73
C VAL A 189 14.95 -4.25 -8.16
N ALA A 190 14.78 -3.30 -7.25
CA ALA A 190 13.52 -2.97 -6.58
C ALA A 190 13.21 -1.46 -6.67
N THR A 191 13.53 -0.85 -7.82
CA THR A 191 13.47 0.61 -8.03
C THR A 191 12.07 1.20 -8.16
N GLY A 192 11.02 0.33 -8.11
CA GLY A 192 9.62 0.75 -8.15
C GLY A 192 9.16 1.21 -9.53
N SER A 193 8.27 2.17 -9.54
CA SER A 193 7.66 2.74 -10.75
C SER A 193 7.53 4.26 -10.64
N ALA A 194 7.36 4.92 -11.76
CA ALA A 194 7.03 6.34 -11.86
C ALA A 194 5.57 6.52 -12.31
N ALA A 195 4.97 7.67 -11.98
CA ALA A 195 3.65 8.02 -12.46
C ALA A 195 3.63 8.12 -14.00
N ASN A 196 2.65 7.46 -14.60
CA ASN A 196 2.43 7.57 -16.05
C ASN A 196 1.65 8.85 -16.34
N LYS A 197 2.17 9.68 -17.23
CA LYS A 197 1.48 10.88 -17.71
C LYS A 197 0.70 10.52 -18.98
N PRO A 198 -0.63 10.69 -18.99
CA PRO A 198 -1.43 10.44 -20.19
C PRO A 198 -1.06 11.45 -21.29
N PRO A 199 -1.20 11.08 -22.59
CA PRO A 199 -0.86 11.96 -23.70
C PRO A 199 -1.98 13.00 -23.94
N ILE A 200 -2.18 13.88 -22.97
CA ILE A 200 -3.14 14.99 -23.05
C ILE A 200 -2.36 16.27 -23.32
N PRO A 201 -2.68 17.05 -24.36
CA PRO A 201 -2.07 18.37 -24.58
C PRO A 201 -2.18 19.24 -23.32
N GLY A 202 -1.08 19.86 -22.91
CA GLY A 202 -1.02 20.68 -21.68
C GLY A 202 -0.88 19.90 -20.38
N ILE A 203 -0.63 18.58 -20.43
CA ILE A 203 -0.47 17.73 -19.21
C ILE A 203 0.68 18.22 -18.30
N GLU A 204 1.63 18.95 -18.84
CA GLU A 204 2.72 19.59 -18.09
C GLU A 204 2.23 20.66 -17.10
N TYR A 205 1.04 21.19 -17.27
CA TYR A 205 0.40 22.14 -16.35
C TYR A 205 -0.33 21.45 -15.21
N ALA A 206 -0.60 20.15 -15.33
CA ALA A 206 -1.21 19.38 -14.28
C ALA A 206 -0.18 18.88 -13.26
N MET A 207 -0.59 18.88 -12.00
CA MET A 207 0.18 18.24 -10.92
C MET A 207 -0.08 16.74 -10.93
N ASP A 208 0.97 15.93 -10.85
CA ASP A 208 0.79 14.50 -10.66
C ASP A 208 0.42 14.12 -9.22
N ALA A 209 -0.19 12.95 -9.06
CA ALA A 209 -0.69 12.46 -7.78
C ALA A 209 0.41 12.35 -6.71
N THR A 210 1.62 11.97 -7.10
CA THR A 210 2.75 11.81 -6.17
C THR A 210 3.15 13.16 -5.58
N THR A 211 3.24 14.18 -6.41
CA THR A 211 3.56 15.56 -6.00
C THR A 211 2.53 16.12 -5.00
N TYR A 212 1.23 15.88 -5.24
CA TYR A 212 0.18 16.24 -4.29
C TYR A 212 0.32 15.50 -2.96
N LEU A 213 0.53 14.19 -3.03
CA LEU A 213 0.64 13.32 -1.83
C LEU A 213 1.94 13.57 -1.04
N ASP A 214 2.99 14.09 -1.69
CA ASP A 214 4.22 14.57 -1.02
C ASP A 214 4.02 15.93 -0.31
N GLY A 215 2.79 16.45 -0.33
CA GLY A 215 2.39 17.61 0.49
C GLY A 215 2.33 18.95 -0.26
N LYS A 216 2.45 18.96 -1.59
CA LYS A 216 2.23 20.20 -2.35
C LYS A 216 0.76 20.59 -2.29
N ASP A 217 0.50 21.83 -1.88
CA ASP A 217 -0.85 22.35 -1.78
C ASP A 217 -1.50 22.58 -3.16
N VAL A 218 -2.82 22.52 -3.18
CA VAL A 218 -3.65 22.77 -4.37
C VAL A 218 -4.74 23.78 -4.05
N GLY A 219 -5.36 24.38 -5.07
CA GLY A 219 -6.46 25.29 -4.92
C GLY A 219 -7.66 24.72 -4.18
N GLU A 220 -8.74 25.51 -4.05
CA GLU A 220 -9.98 25.08 -3.42
C GLU A 220 -10.78 24.14 -4.35
N ASP A 221 -10.89 24.50 -5.62
CA ASP A 221 -11.55 23.71 -6.66
C ASP A 221 -10.50 22.91 -7.42
N VAL A 222 -10.62 21.57 -7.41
CA VAL A 222 -9.60 20.66 -7.95
C VAL A 222 -10.21 19.68 -8.93
N ALA A 223 -9.81 19.74 -10.20
CA ALA A 223 -10.15 18.74 -11.19
C ALA A 223 -9.17 17.55 -11.11
N ILE A 224 -9.71 16.34 -10.97
CA ILE A 224 -8.94 15.09 -10.91
C ILE A 224 -9.17 14.32 -12.21
N ILE A 225 -8.11 14.15 -12.99
CA ILE A 225 -8.15 13.37 -14.23
C ILE A 225 -7.85 11.91 -13.92
N GLY A 226 -8.88 11.09 -14.02
CA GLY A 226 -8.87 9.65 -13.75
C GLY A 226 -9.57 9.26 -12.45
N GLY A 227 -10.65 8.50 -12.59
CA GLY A 227 -11.46 7.93 -11.49
C GLY A 227 -11.01 6.53 -11.07
N GLY A 228 -9.72 6.21 -11.21
CA GLY A 228 -9.13 5.00 -10.64
C GLY A 228 -9.04 5.07 -9.12
N LEU A 229 -8.47 4.02 -8.48
CA LEU A 229 -8.35 3.98 -7.01
C LEU A 229 -7.63 5.21 -6.46
N THR A 230 -6.48 5.56 -7.02
CA THR A 230 -5.69 6.72 -6.58
C THR A 230 -6.47 8.03 -6.72
N GLY A 231 -7.14 8.26 -7.87
CA GLY A 231 -7.94 9.48 -8.07
C GLY A 231 -9.10 9.58 -7.08
N CYS A 232 -9.80 8.48 -6.81
CA CYS A 232 -10.88 8.45 -5.84
C CYS A 232 -10.40 8.65 -4.39
N GLU A 233 -9.23 8.09 -4.02
CA GLU A 233 -8.61 8.32 -2.71
C GLU A 233 -8.17 9.77 -2.55
N ILE A 234 -7.59 10.40 -3.58
CA ILE A 234 -7.23 11.83 -3.57
C ILE A 234 -8.49 12.70 -3.48
N ALA A 235 -9.55 12.38 -4.23
CA ALA A 235 -10.82 13.09 -4.12
C ALA A 235 -11.36 13.05 -2.69
N TYR A 236 -11.31 11.89 -2.06
CA TYR A 236 -11.75 11.75 -0.67
C TYR A 236 -10.85 12.52 0.30
N ASP A 237 -9.53 12.48 0.13
CA ASP A 237 -8.58 13.26 0.94
C ASP A 237 -8.82 14.77 0.81
N LEU A 238 -9.06 15.27 -0.40
CA LEU A 238 -9.39 16.67 -0.65
C LEU A 238 -10.69 17.08 0.04
N ILE A 239 -11.74 16.23 0.00
CA ILE A 239 -12.99 16.47 0.72
C ILE A 239 -12.75 16.57 2.23
N LEU A 240 -11.92 15.68 2.80
CA LEU A 240 -11.60 15.74 4.23
C LEU A 240 -10.82 17.00 4.61
N LYS A 241 -10.07 17.57 3.67
CA LYS A 241 -9.37 18.86 3.81
C LYS A 241 -10.28 20.08 3.52
N GLY A 242 -11.58 19.87 3.25
CA GLY A 242 -12.57 20.94 2.97
C GLY A 242 -12.48 21.51 1.55
N LYS A 243 -11.74 20.86 0.65
CA LYS A 243 -11.62 21.26 -0.76
C LYS A 243 -12.74 20.64 -1.61
N LYS A 244 -12.91 21.11 -2.85
CA LYS A 244 -14.00 20.73 -3.76
C LYS A 244 -13.45 19.97 -4.97
N PRO A 245 -13.24 18.65 -4.86
CA PRO A 245 -12.77 17.85 -6.00
C PRO A 245 -13.89 17.61 -7.01
N THR A 246 -13.52 17.59 -8.29
CA THR A 246 -14.31 17.09 -9.41
C THR A 246 -13.56 15.96 -10.08
N VAL A 247 -14.18 14.79 -10.22
CA VAL A 247 -13.53 13.62 -10.84
C VAL A 247 -13.98 13.47 -12.29
N ILE A 248 -13.04 13.36 -13.21
CA ILE A 248 -13.28 13.16 -14.64
C ILE A 248 -12.73 11.79 -15.02
N GLU A 249 -13.60 10.88 -15.45
CA GLU A 249 -13.26 9.50 -15.78
C GLU A 249 -13.75 9.13 -17.19
N MET A 250 -12.84 8.65 -18.03
CA MET A 250 -13.17 8.24 -19.40
C MET A 250 -13.97 6.94 -19.49
N LYS A 251 -13.96 6.13 -18.44
CA LYS A 251 -14.73 4.88 -18.36
C LYS A 251 -16.14 5.15 -17.83
N ASN A 252 -16.97 4.14 -17.97
CA ASN A 252 -18.38 4.18 -17.52
C ASN A 252 -18.56 3.96 -16.00
N ASP A 253 -17.48 3.76 -15.24
CA ASP A 253 -17.53 3.56 -13.79
C ASP A 253 -16.22 3.97 -13.13
N LEU A 254 -16.30 4.39 -11.86
CA LEU A 254 -15.14 4.62 -11.00
C LEU A 254 -14.48 3.30 -10.60
N ILE A 255 -13.17 3.34 -10.44
CA ILE A 255 -12.36 2.19 -9.98
C ILE A 255 -12.66 0.94 -10.84
N ALA A 256 -12.77 1.12 -12.16
CA ALA A 256 -13.08 0.07 -13.11
C ALA A 256 -11.86 -0.85 -13.35
N VAL A 257 -11.33 -1.43 -12.26
CA VAL A 257 -10.17 -2.33 -12.26
C VAL A 257 -10.57 -3.65 -11.61
N LYS A 258 -10.22 -4.77 -12.24
CA LYS A 258 -10.47 -6.11 -11.69
C LYS A 258 -9.48 -6.42 -10.55
N GLY A 259 -9.93 -7.20 -9.57
CA GLY A 259 -9.08 -7.71 -8.48
C GLY A 259 -8.96 -6.79 -7.26
N ILE A 260 -9.59 -5.62 -7.26
CA ILE A 260 -9.71 -4.79 -6.05
C ILE A 260 -10.84 -5.33 -5.19
N CYS A 261 -10.60 -5.39 -3.88
CA CYS A 261 -11.62 -5.79 -2.92
C CYS A 261 -12.84 -4.87 -3.01
N LEU A 262 -14.02 -5.47 -3.18
CA LEU A 262 -15.28 -4.76 -3.32
C LEU A 262 -15.55 -3.84 -2.11
N ALA A 263 -15.16 -4.25 -0.89
CA ALA A 263 -15.32 -3.42 0.30
C ALA A 263 -14.61 -2.05 0.18
N ASN A 264 -13.42 -2.03 -0.42
CA ASN A 264 -12.67 -0.78 -0.61
C ASN A 264 -13.26 0.08 -1.74
N SER A 265 -13.57 -0.53 -2.89
CA SER A 265 -14.09 0.19 -4.04
C SER A 265 -15.51 0.72 -3.82
N SER A 266 -16.39 -0.06 -3.18
CA SER A 266 -17.75 0.38 -2.85
C SER A 266 -17.75 1.52 -1.85
N PHE A 267 -16.89 1.43 -0.81
CA PHE A 267 -16.78 2.50 0.16
C PHE A 267 -16.47 3.86 -0.49
N LEU A 268 -15.44 3.90 -1.36
CA LEU A 268 -15.06 5.15 -2.03
C LEU A 268 -16.16 5.68 -2.95
N ARG A 269 -16.81 4.80 -3.73
CA ARG A 269 -17.95 5.21 -4.57
C ARG A 269 -19.08 5.83 -3.75
N GLU A 270 -19.50 5.16 -2.67
CA GLU A 270 -20.58 5.65 -1.80
C GLU A 270 -20.17 6.93 -1.07
N MET A 271 -18.92 7.07 -0.63
CA MET A 271 -18.46 8.29 0.03
C MET A 271 -18.42 9.48 -0.92
N LEU A 272 -17.95 9.32 -2.16
CA LEU A 272 -17.96 10.40 -3.15
C LEU A 272 -19.41 10.82 -3.48
N LYS A 273 -20.32 9.87 -3.64
CA LYS A 273 -21.73 10.12 -3.84
C LYS A 273 -22.37 10.83 -2.64
N TYR A 274 -22.12 10.35 -1.42
CA TYR A 274 -22.65 10.96 -0.19
C TYR A 274 -22.16 12.40 0.03
N LYS A 275 -20.90 12.68 -0.29
CA LYS A 275 -20.29 14.00 -0.19
C LYS A 275 -20.63 14.91 -1.38
N ILE A 276 -21.41 14.41 -2.34
CA ILE A 276 -21.87 15.17 -3.52
C ILE A 276 -20.68 15.74 -4.32
N ALA A 277 -19.58 14.97 -4.42
CA ALA A 277 -18.47 15.31 -5.31
C ALA A 277 -18.92 15.13 -6.76
N PRO A 278 -18.77 16.12 -7.66
CA PRO A 278 -19.08 15.95 -9.07
C PRO A 278 -18.21 14.85 -9.68
N VAL A 279 -18.86 13.93 -10.41
CA VAL A 279 -18.19 12.83 -11.13
C VAL A 279 -18.71 12.82 -12.56
N TYR A 280 -17.82 13.01 -13.52
CA TYR A 280 -18.11 12.94 -14.94
C TYR A 280 -17.55 11.62 -15.48
N LEU A 281 -18.43 10.65 -15.69
CA LEU A 281 -18.12 9.36 -16.33
C LEU A 281 -18.26 9.48 -17.85
N ASN A 282 -17.67 8.52 -18.60
CA ASN A 282 -17.62 8.54 -20.06
C ASN A 282 -17.10 9.89 -20.62
N THR A 283 -16.22 10.55 -19.86
CA THR A 283 -15.77 11.90 -20.19
C THR A 283 -14.25 11.92 -20.32
N LYS A 284 -13.78 12.32 -21.49
CA LYS A 284 -12.35 12.40 -21.82
C LYS A 284 -11.88 13.86 -21.83
N VAL A 285 -10.82 14.16 -21.10
CA VAL A 285 -10.15 15.45 -21.16
C VAL A 285 -9.44 15.59 -22.50
N LYS A 286 -9.77 16.62 -23.26
CA LYS A 286 -9.20 16.90 -24.57
C LYS A 286 -7.86 17.60 -24.47
N GLU A 287 -7.80 18.64 -23.66
CA GLU A 287 -6.61 19.48 -23.44
C GLU A 287 -6.66 20.17 -22.10
N ILE A 288 -5.51 20.65 -21.62
CA ILE A 288 -5.36 21.45 -20.40
C ILE A 288 -4.75 22.80 -20.82
N LEU A 289 -5.47 23.87 -20.56
CA LEU A 289 -5.02 25.22 -20.89
C LEU A 289 -4.36 25.88 -19.68
N LYS A 290 -3.44 26.82 -19.93
CA LYS A 290 -2.68 27.56 -18.91
C LYS A 290 -3.29 28.92 -18.61
N ASP A 291 -4.50 29.20 -19.02
CA ASP A 291 -5.07 30.53 -18.89
C ASP A 291 -5.83 30.71 -17.57
N GLU A 292 -5.88 31.95 -17.05
CA GLU A 292 -6.58 32.29 -15.81
C GLU A 292 -8.10 32.09 -15.89
N ASP A 293 -8.64 31.96 -17.13
CA ASP A 293 -10.06 31.66 -17.43
C ASP A 293 -10.24 30.22 -17.95
N VAL A 294 -9.69 29.23 -17.26
CA VAL A 294 -9.71 27.82 -17.72
C VAL A 294 -11.13 27.25 -17.68
N ASP A 295 -11.80 27.22 -18.82
CA ASP A 295 -12.85 26.25 -19.10
C ASP A 295 -12.22 24.88 -19.45
N ILE A 296 -12.40 23.90 -18.58
CA ILE A 296 -12.06 22.52 -18.91
C ILE A 296 -13.05 22.10 -20.01
N SER A 297 -12.62 22.07 -21.26
CA SER A 297 -13.50 21.57 -22.32
C SER A 297 -13.68 20.07 -22.18
N LEU A 298 -14.83 19.68 -21.68
CA LEU A 298 -15.25 18.29 -21.53
C LEU A 298 -15.94 17.87 -22.82
N LEU A 299 -15.44 16.80 -23.43
CA LEU A 299 -16.19 16.09 -24.48
C LEU A 299 -16.94 14.95 -23.81
N GLN A 300 -18.27 14.99 -23.90
CA GLN A 300 -19.11 13.80 -23.69
C GLN A 300 -19.21 13.11 -25.04
N ASP A 301 -18.79 11.84 -25.09
CA ASP A 301 -19.04 10.94 -26.22
C ASP A 301 -20.45 10.36 -26.14
#